data_8d8459f7f20f038261260dc1d1fce8a7
#
_entry.id   8d8459f7f20f038261260dc1d1fce8a7
#
_cell.length_a   1.000
_cell.length_b   1.000
_cell.length_c   1.000
_cell.angle_alpha   90.00
_cell.angle_beta   90.00
_cell.angle_gamma   90.00
#
_symmetry.space_group_name_H-M   'P 1'
#
loop_
_entity.id
_entity.type
_entity.pdbx_description
1 polymer ?
#
loop_
_entity_poly.entity_id
_entity_poly.type
_entity_poly.pdbx_seq_one_letter_code
_entity_poly.pdbx_strand_id
1 'polypeptide(L)'
;MSLQEILDHRRAARHFDPNKPLDSTVVKKCIEQATLAPTSSNLQLWEAYHVTDKKVLEKLAPACLNQLTARSAQQIVVFVTRQDLYKKHAQATLAFEKENINKYSPTEKKEKRIKKLELYYAKVMPFLYSRCFGLWGLVRKVLAQTIGLFRPIMRQVSEGDMRVSVHKSCALAVQTFMLAMSEAGYDTCPLEGFDSLLVKKALNLPYNTEINMVITCGVRIQDGVIAAHLRKPIIWFSLPFFKLSLLYDTPSLQEENRQNS
;
A
#
# COMPACT_ATOMS: atom_id res chain seq x y z
N MET A 1 -19.92 -11.30 -4.90
CA MET A 1 -20.31 -10.17 -4.02
C MET A 1 -20.22 -8.88 -4.80
N SER A 2 -21.14 -7.93 -4.59
CA SER A 2 -21.01 -6.55 -5.09
C SER A 2 -19.85 -5.85 -4.36
N LEU A 3 -19.35 -4.75 -4.92
CA LEU A 3 -18.30 -3.95 -4.24
C LEU A 3 -18.76 -3.46 -2.88
N GLN A 4 -20.04 -3.10 -2.73
CA GLN A 4 -20.60 -2.67 -1.45
C GLN A 4 -20.55 -3.80 -0.41
N GLU A 5 -20.95 -5.01 -0.77
CA GLU A 5 -20.90 -6.17 0.11
C GLU A 5 -19.47 -6.51 0.54
N ILE A 6 -18.49 -6.41 -0.39
CA ILE A 6 -17.06 -6.61 -0.10
C ILE A 6 -16.57 -5.56 0.92
N LEU A 7 -16.94 -4.28 0.72
CA LEU A 7 -16.56 -3.19 1.61
C LEU A 7 -17.21 -3.32 3.00
N ASP A 8 -18.45 -3.80 3.07
CA ASP A 8 -19.18 -4.02 4.33
C ASP A 8 -18.62 -5.25 5.09
N HIS A 9 -18.28 -6.32 4.37
CA HIS A 9 -17.64 -7.50 4.96
C HIS A 9 -16.23 -7.20 5.45
N ARG A 10 -15.42 -6.44 4.69
CA ARG A 10 -14.03 -6.13 5.05
C ARG A 10 -13.95 -5.31 6.33
N ARG A 11 -13.61 -5.96 7.41
CA ARG A 11 -13.39 -5.36 8.74
C ARG A 11 -11.97 -5.68 9.23
N ALA A 12 -11.46 -4.86 10.14
CA ALA A 12 -10.22 -5.19 10.86
C ALA A 12 -10.54 -6.26 11.93
N ALA A 13 -10.39 -7.52 11.57
CA ALA A 13 -10.65 -8.65 12.47
C ALA A 13 -9.55 -8.74 13.53
N ARG A 14 -9.95 -8.62 14.81
CA ARG A 14 -9.02 -8.60 15.93
C ARG A 14 -8.77 -9.98 16.53
N HIS A 15 -9.61 -10.97 16.22
CA HIS A 15 -9.50 -12.34 16.69
C HIS A 15 -9.99 -13.31 15.64
N PHE A 16 -9.15 -14.29 15.30
CA PHE A 16 -9.45 -15.33 14.32
C PHE A 16 -9.78 -16.66 15.01
N ASP A 17 -10.66 -17.42 14.37
CA ASP A 17 -11.09 -18.76 14.82
C ASP A 17 -10.03 -19.81 14.45
N PRO A 18 -9.39 -20.46 15.41
CA PRO A 18 -8.37 -21.46 15.13
C PRO A 18 -8.93 -22.74 14.46
N ASN A 19 -10.25 -22.98 14.56
CA ASN A 19 -10.90 -24.18 14.03
C ASN A 19 -11.39 -24.01 12.58
N LYS A 20 -11.40 -22.80 12.06
CA LYS A 20 -11.81 -22.52 10.66
C LYS A 20 -10.58 -22.34 9.79
N PRO A 21 -10.25 -23.34 8.92
CA PRO A 21 -9.03 -23.29 8.14
C PRO A 21 -9.03 -22.15 7.12
N LEU A 22 -7.86 -21.56 6.90
CA LEU A 22 -7.60 -20.58 5.83
C LEU A 22 -6.84 -21.29 4.71
N ASP A 23 -7.41 -21.30 3.50
CA ASP A 23 -6.77 -21.91 2.33
C ASP A 23 -5.63 -21.02 1.80
N SER A 24 -4.40 -21.51 1.87
CA SER A 24 -3.20 -20.81 1.40
C SER A 24 -3.23 -20.56 -0.11
N THR A 25 -3.93 -21.38 -0.90
CA THR A 25 -4.03 -21.18 -2.35
C THR A 25 -4.90 -19.97 -2.69
N VAL A 26 -5.95 -19.76 -1.91
CA VAL A 26 -6.80 -18.56 -2.04
C VAL A 26 -6.03 -17.30 -1.62
N VAL A 27 -5.30 -17.34 -0.51
CA VAL A 27 -4.45 -16.22 -0.09
C VAL A 27 -3.43 -15.86 -1.16
N LYS A 28 -2.77 -16.88 -1.76
CA LYS A 28 -1.84 -16.67 -2.88
C LYS A 28 -2.51 -16.01 -4.07
N LYS A 29 -3.70 -16.47 -4.47
CA LYS A 29 -4.49 -15.85 -5.55
C LYS A 29 -4.83 -14.39 -5.24
N CYS A 30 -5.19 -14.08 -3.99
CA CYS A 30 -5.45 -12.69 -3.58
C CYS A 30 -4.18 -11.81 -3.65
N ILE A 31 -3.00 -12.36 -3.35
CA ILE A 31 -1.72 -11.66 -3.54
C ILE A 31 -1.46 -11.41 -5.04
N GLU A 32 -1.75 -12.38 -5.89
CA GLU A 32 -1.65 -12.22 -7.36
C GLU A 32 -2.59 -11.13 -7.85
N GLN A 33 -3.82 -11.06 -7.36
CA GLN A 33 -4.75 -9.96 -7.67
C GLN A 33 -4.24 -8.59 -7.21
N ALA A 34 -3.53 -8.53 -6.08
CA ALA A 34 -2.91 -7.29 -5.60
C ALA A 34 -1.88 -6.70 -6.59
N THR A 35 -1.29 -7.52 -7.47
CA THR A 35 -0.36 -7.04 -8.50
C THR A 35 -1.01 -6.15 -9.54
N LEU A 36 -2.35 -6.19 -9.66
CA LEU A 36 -3.13 -5.33 -10.55
C LEU A 36 -3.31 -3.91 -10.02
N ALA A 37 -2.92 -3.65 -8.77
CA ALA A 37 -2.98 -2.32 -8.19
C ALA A 37 -2.06 -1.34 -8.95
N PRO A 38 -2.48 -0.08 -9.18
CA PRO A 38 -1.64 0.89 -9.85
C PRO A 38 -0.43 1.27 -9.01
N THR A 39 0.72 1.46 -9.66
CA THR A 39 1.94 1.93 -9.01
C THR A 39 2.54 3.12 -9.75
N SER A 40 3.26 3.99 -9.03
CA SER A 40 3.92 5.14 -9.62
C SER A 40 4.87 4.70 -10.75
N SER A 41 4.65 5.24 -11.96
CA SER A 41 5.41 4.91 -13.17
C SER A 41 5.47 3.41 -13.50
N ASN A 42 4.53 2.64 -13.01
CA ASN A 42 4.48 1.18 -13.13
C ASN A 42 5.77 0.47 -12.66
N LEU A 43 6.48 1.07 -11.69
CA LEU A 43 7.74 0.51 -11.21
C LEU A 43 7.57 -0.69 -10.27
N GLN A 44 6.38 -0.89 -9.68
CA GLN A 44 6.04 -2.04 -8.84
C GLN A 44 7.11 -2.32 -7.76
N LEU A 45 7.56 -1.28 -7.06
CA LEU A 45 8.64 -1.35 -6.06
C LEU A 45 8.14 -1.90 -4.72
N TRP A 46 7.52 -3.06 -4.74
CA TRP A 46 7.03 -3.75 -3.55
C TRP A 46 7.04 -5.27 -3.76
N GLU A 47 7.06 -5.99 -2.66
CA GLU A 47 6.96 -7.44 -2.59
C GLU A 47 6.02 -7.84 -1.46
N ALA A 48 5.44 -9.05 -1.54
CA ALA A 48 4.62 -9.64 -0.49
C ALA A 48 5.22 -10.96 -0.02
N TYR A 49 5.36 -11.11 1.28
CA TYR A 49 5.87 -12.32 1.92
C TYR A 49 4.71 -13.05 2.61
N HIS A 50 4.30 -14.18 2.05
CA HIS A 50 3.23 -15.00 2.59
C HIS A 50 3.80 -16.01 3.58
N VAL A 51 3.38 -15.92 4.83
CA VAL A 51 3.87 -16.72 5.95
C VAL A 51 2.79 -17.70 6.40
N THR A 52 3.08 -18.98 6.26
CA THR A 52 2.23 -20.11 6.67
C THR A 52 2.90 -21.03 7.70
N ASP A 53 4.24 -20.92 7.84
CA ASP A 53 5.00 -21.72 8.79
C ASP A 53 4.76 -21.26 10.22
N LYS A 54 4.32 -22.19 11.11
CA LYS A 54 3.97 -21.89 12.50
C LYS A 54 5.13 -21.30 13.30
N LYS A 55 6.36 -21.78 13.08
CA LYS A 55 7.54 -21.29 13.81
C LYS A 55 7.86 -19.84 13.42
N VAL A 56 7.59 -19.45 12.18
CA VAL A 56 7.76 -18.07 11.71
C VAL A 56 6.62 -17.19 12.24
N LEU A 57 5.37 -17.67 12.25
CA LEU A 57 4.24 -16.98 12.84
C LEU A 57 4.46 -16.69 14.33
N GLU A 58 4.98 -17.66 15.10
CA GLU A 58 5.35 -17.50 16.50
C GLU A 58 6.43 -16.43 16.72
N LYS A 59 7.35 -16.24 15.78
CA LYS A 59 8.34 -15.14 15.82
C LYS A 59 7.75 -13.78 15.43
N LEU A 60 6.74 -13.76 14.55
CA LEU A 60 6.08 -12.54 14.10
C LEU A 60 5.11 -11.98 15.16
N ALA A 61 4.48 -12.83 15.98
CA ALA A 61 3.54 -12.35 17.00
C ALA A 61 4.17 -11.35 17.97
N PRO A 62 5.33 -11.61 18.64
CA PRO A 62 6.01 -10.62 19.46
C PRO A 62 6.53 -9.42 18.65
N ALA A 63 6.98 -9.63 17.40
CA ALA A 63 7.37 -8.53 16.52
C ALA A 63 6.20 -7.58 16.21
N CYS A 64 4.96 -8.07 16.25
CA CYS A 64 3.71 -7.30 16.16
C CYS A 64 3.16 -6.90 17.55
N LEU A 65 4.03 -6.71 18.54
CA LEU A 65 3.71 -6.27 19.90
C LEU A 65 2.69 -7.18 20.62
N ASN A 66 2.71 -8.47 20.33
CA ASN A 66 1.79 -9.48 20.87
C ASN A 66 0.30 -9.14 20.72
N GLN A 67 -0.06 -8.33 19.73
CA GLN A 67 -1.47 -8.02 19.44
C GLN A 67 -2.26 -9.31 19.23
N LEU A 68 -3.48 -9.36 19.75
CA LEU A 68 -4.35 -10.55 19.66
C LEU A 68 -4.54 -11.03 18.23
N THR A 69 -4.71 -10.10 17.29
CA THR A 69 -4.84 -10.43 15.87
C THR A 69 -3.60 -11.13 15.31
N ALA A 70 -2.37 -10.77 15.75
CA ALA A 70 -1.14 -11.43 15.31
C ALA A 70 -0.97 -12.82 15.96
N ARG A 71 -1.38 -12.97 17.24
CA ARG A 71 -1.30 -14.26 17.96
C ARG A 71 -2.32 -15.28 17.47
N SER A 72 -3.49 -14.85 17.02
CA SER A 72 -4.56 -15.72 16.53
C SER A 72 -4.56 -15.92 15.01
N ALA A 73 -3.69 -15.20 14.28
CA ALA A 73 -3.61 -15.32 12.83
C ALA A 73 -3.21 -16.73 12.38
N GLN A 74 -3.91 -17.26 11.41
CA GLN A 74 -3.56 -18.53 10.77
C GLN A 74 -2.46 -18.37 9.73
N GLN A 75 -2.44 -17.23 9.06
CA GLN A 75 -1.42 -16.83 8.09
C GLN A 75 -1.18 -15.33 8.19
N ILE A 76 0.00 -14.90 7.80
CA ILE A 76 0.37 -13.48 7.77
C ILE A 76 0.94 -13.17 6.39
N VAL A 77 0.54 -12.04 5.82
CA VAL A 77 1.16 -11.49 4.60
C VAL A 77 1.86 -10.18 4.96
N VAL A 78 3.17 -10.13 4.74
CA VAL A 78 3.97 -8.92 5.01
C VAL A 78 4.26 -8.23 3.69
N PHE A 79 3.72 -7.03 3.50
CA PHE A 79 4.00 -6.19 2.35
C PHE A 79 5.19 -5.28 2.64
N VAL A 80 6.13 -5.28 1.72
CA VAL A 80 7.40 -4.55 1.87
C VAL A 80 7.67 -3.69 0.64
N THR A 81 8.34 -2.57 0.85
CA THR A 81 8.81 -1.72 -0.24
C THR A 81 10.25 -2.09 -0.62
N ARG A 82 10.52 -2.08 -1.92
CA ARG A 82 11.79 -2.42 -2.53
C ARG A 82 12.32 -1.27 -3.38
N GLN A 83 12.41 -0.08 -2.76
CA GLN A 83 12.96 1.08 -3.46
C GLN A 83 14.38 0.83 -3.98
N ASP A 84 15.14 -0.04 -3.33
CA ASP A 84 16.49 -0.48 -3.76
C ASP A 84 16.52 -1.06 -5.18
N LEU A 85 15.43 -1.65 -5.65
CA LEU A 85 15.30 -2.27 -6.97
C LEU A 85 14.90 -1.30 -8.09
N TYR A 86 14.83 0.01 -7.83
CA TYR A 86 14.32 1.00 -8.78
C TYR A 86 15.00 0.96 -10.16
N LYS A 87 16.33 0.74 -10.24
CA LYS A 87 17.05 0.65 -11.51
C LYS A 87 16.63 -0.58 -12.31
N LYS A 88 16.58 -1.75 -11.65
CA LYS A 88 16.18 -3.02 -12.26
C LYS A 88 14.76 -2.94 -12.81
N HIS A 89 13.82 -2.43 -12.00
CA HIS A 89 12.41 -2.31 -12.38
C HIS A 89 12.20 -1.26 -13.48
N ALA A 90 12.90 -0.11 -13.43
CA ALA A 90 12.84 0.88 -14.51
C ALA A 90 13.34 0.32 -15.85
N GLN A 91 14.41 -0.49 -15.85
CA GLN A 91 14.91 -1.15 -17.07
C GLN A 91 13.91 -2.18 -17.61
N ALA A 92 13.31 -3.00 -16.74
CA ALA A 92 12.33 -3.99 -17.14
C ALA A 92 11.07 -3.31 -17.73
N THR A 93 10.57 -2.24 -17.09
CA THR A 93 9.44 -1.46 -17.58
C THR A 93 9.76 -0.81 -18.93
N LEU A 94 10.98 -0.26 -19.09
CA LEU A 94 11.41 0.31 -20.38
C LEU A 94 11.41 -0.72 -21.48
N ALA A 95 11.92 -1.93 -21.23
CA ALA A 95 11.95 -3.01 -22.22
C ALA A 95 10.54 -3.41 -22.65
N PHE A 96 9.64 -3.61 -21.69
CA PHE A 96 8.23 -3.93 -21.93
C PHE A 96 7.51 -2.83 -22.75
N GLU A 97 7.69 -1.56 -22.36
CA GLU A 97 7.06 -0.44 -23.06
C GLU A 97 7.60 -0.23 -24.48
N LYS A 98 8.88 -0.52 -24.72
CA LYS A 98 9.46 -0.52 -26.08
C LYS A 98 8.79 -1.58 -26.96
N GLU A 99 8.59 -2.77 -26.44
CA GLU A 99 7.89 -3.84 -27.15
C GLU A 99 6.45 -3.43 -27.48
N ASN A 100 5.71 -2.87 -26.54
CA ASN A 100 4.36 -2.35 -26.73
C ASN A 100 4.32 -1.27 -27.83
N ILE A 101 5.27 -0.32 -27.82
CA ILE A 101 5.35 0.71 -28.87
C ILE A 101 5.62 0.07 -30.23
N ASN A 102 6.53 -0.88 -30.31
CA ASN A 102 6.84 -1.56 -31.56
C ASN A 102 5.63 -2.31 -32.13
N LYS A 103 4.82 -2.89 -31.25
CA LYS A 103 3.63 -3.66 -31.64
C LYS A 103 2.42 -2.78 -32.00
N TYR A 104 2.16 -1.74 -31.22
CA TYR A 104 0.89 -1.01 -31.29
C TYR A 104 0.98 0.44 -31.77
N SER A 105 2.20 1.00 -31.96
CA SER A 105 2.32 2.40 -32.37
C SER A 105 2.47 2.56 -33.89
N PRO A 106 1.92 3.64 -34.49
CA PRO A 106 2.21 4.00 -35.87
C PRO A 106 3.71 4.22 -36.11
N THR A 107 4.22 3.78 -37.27
CA THR A 107 5.66 3.79 -37.60
C THR A 107 6.29 5.17 -37.43
N GLU A 108 5.61 6.20 -37.90
CA GLU A 108 6.09 7.60 -37.88
C GLU A 108 6.32 8.15 -36.43
N LYS A 109 5.62 7.58 -35.44
CA LYS A 109 5.68 8.04 -34.03
C LYS A 109 6.55 7.16 -33.13
N LYS A 110 6.97 5.99 -33.61
CA LYS A 110 7.69 5.00 -32.80
C LYS A 110 8.99 5.56 -32.22
N GLU A 111 9.85 6.07 -33.08
CA GLU A 111 11.18 6.57 -32.67
C GLU A 111 11.07 7.69 -31.63
N LYS A 112 10.20 8.67 -31.85
CA LYS A 112 9.96 9.76 -30.90
C LYS A 112 9.45 9.28 -29.55
N ARG A 113 8.56 8.27 -29.55
CA ARG A 113 8.02 7.67 -28.32
C ARG A 113 9.11 6.89 -27.56
N ILE A 114 9.89 6.10 -28.26
CA ILE A 114 11.00 5.33 -27.66
C ILE A 114 12.03 6.26 -27.01
N LYS A 115 12.49 7.30 -27.71
CA LYS A 115 13.43 8.31 -27.16
C LYS A 115 12.90 8.97 -25.90
N LYS A 116 11.59 9.28 -25.87
CA LYS A 116 10.93 9.84 -24.68
C LYS A 116 10.92 8.86 -23.51
N LEU A 117 10.63 7.59 -23.74
CA LEU A 117 10.64 6.55 -22.72
C LEU A 117 12.05 6.26 -22.19
N GLU A 118 13.04 6.23 -23.06
CA GLU A 118 14.45 6.08 -22.69
C GLU A 118 14.89 7.21 -21.76
N LEU A 119 14.59 8.47 -22.12
CA LEU A 119 14.84 9.59 -21.22
C LEU A 119 14.16 9.41 -19.87
N TYR A 120 12.92 8.97 -19.86
CA TYR A 120 12.13 8.82 -18.65
C TYR A 120 12.64 7.70 -17.76
N TYR A 121 12.71 6.46 -18.26
CA TYR A 121 13.06 5.29 -17.45
C TYR A 121 14.56 5.08 -17.24
N ALA A 122 15.41 5.51 -18.19
CA ALA A 122 16.86 5.35 -18.06
C ALA A 122 17.57 6.55 -17.40
N LYS A 123 16.93 7.74 -17.33
CA LYS A 123 17.53 8.96 -16.75
C LYS A 123 16.68 9.53 -15.60
N VAL A 124 15.42 9.88 -15.88
CA VAL A 124 14.59 10.60 -14.92
C VAL A 124 14.22 9.72 -13.72
N MET A 125 13.77 8.48 -13.94
CA MET A 125 13.39 7.59 -12.85
C MET A 125 14.57 7.22 -11.95
N PRO A 126 15.74 6.80 -12.47
CA PRO A 126 16.92 6.57 -11.64
C PRO A 126 17.36 7.80 -10.85
N PHE A 127 17.29 8.99 -11.43
CA PHE A 127 17.60 10.23 -10.72
C PHE A 127 16.61 10.50 -9.59
N LEU A 128 15.30 10.33 -9.81
CA LEU A 128 14.27 10.57 -8.80
C LEU A 128 14.36 9.59 -7.62
N TYR A 129 14.58 8.29 -7.88
CA TYR A 129 14.58 7.26 -6.86
C TYR A 129 15.95 7.00 -6.21
N SER A 130 17.02 7.64 -6.71
CA SER A 130 18.36 7.54 -6.09
C SER A 130 18.37 8.12 -4.68
N ARG A 131 19.18 7.49 -3.80
CA ARG A 131 19.38 7.92 -2.41
C ARG A 131 20.87 8.17 -2.17
N CYS A 132 21.20 9.22 -1.43
CA CYS A 132 22.53 9.53 -0.92
C CYS A 132 22.42 10.40 0.33
N PHE A 133 22.06 9.81 1.48
CA PHE A 133 21.98 10.50 2.78
C PHE A 133 21.26 11.87 2.75
N GLY A 134 20.25 12.00 1.90
CA GLY A 134 19.47 13.24 1.73
C GLY A 134 20.04 14.24 0.72
N LEU A 135 21.31 14.11 0.31
CA LEU A 135 21.98 15.07 -0.59
C LEU A 135 21.27 15.16 -1.95
N TRP A 136 20.96 14.02 -2.58
CA TRP A 136 20.19 14.01 -3.84
C TRP A 136 18.81 14.61 -3.70
N GLY A 137 18.19 14.40 -2.53
CA GLY A 137 16.89 15.02 -2.21
C GLY A 137 16.97 16.55 -2.18
N LEU A 138 18.03 17.11 -1.59
CA LEU A 138 18.25 18.56 -1.57
C LEU A 138 18.46 19.11 -2.98
N VAL A 139 19.36 18.48 -3.77
CA VAL A 139 19.62 18.89 -5.17
C VAL A 139 18.33 18.88 -5.99
N ARG A 140 17.52 17.83 -5.90
CA ARG A 140 16.23 17.73 -6.58
C ARG A 140 15.25 18.83 -6.14
N LYS A 141 15.20 19.14 -4.84
CA LYS A 141 14.33 20.23 -4.33
C LYS A 141 14.74 21.58 -4.89
N VAL A 142 16.03 21.91 -4.87
CA VAL A 142 16.53 23.18 -5.43
C VAL A 142 16.17 23.28 -6.91
N LEU A 143 16.49 22.23 -7.70
CA LEU A 143 16.14 22.18 -9.13
C LEU A 143 14.63 22.34 -9.36
N ALA A 144 13.80 21.63 -8.60
CA ALA A 144 12.35 21.70 -8.74
C ALA A 144 11.80 23.08 -8.37
N GLN A 145 12.33 23.75 -7.34
CA GLN A 145 11.93 25.12 -7.00
C GLN A 145 12.31 26.10 -8.09
N THR A 146 13.55 26.03 -8.59
CA THR A 146 14.04 26.93 -9.67
C THR A 146 13.22 26.75 -10.95
N ILE A 147 13.02 25.51 -11.41
CA ILE A 147 12.22 25.23 -12.62
C ILE A 147 10.77 25.64 -12.39
N GLY A 148 10.26 25.45 -11.17
CA GLY A 148 8.89 25.77 -10.77
C GLY A 148 8.56 27.29 -10.75
N LEU A 149 9.55 28.17 -10.90
CA LEU A 149 9.33 29.59 -11.12
C LEU A 149 8.85 29.89 -12.56
N PHE A 150 9.23 29.02 -13.51
CA PHE A 150 8.98 29.23 -14.94
C PHE A 150 7.90 28.32 -15.52
N ARG A 151 7.67 27.13 -14.90
CA ARG A 151 6.67 26.17 -15.38
C ARG A 151 6.22 25.23 -14.26
N PRO A 152 5.01 24.64 -14.35
CA PRO A 152 4.57 23.61 -13.42
C PRO A 152 5.53 22.41 -13.40
N ILE A 153 5.90 21.95 -12.18
CA ILE A 153 6.77 20.80 -11.96
C ILE A 153 6.39 20.11 -10.64
N MET A 154 6.65 18.82 -10.55
CA MET A 154 6.51 18.08 -9.29
C MET A 154 7.51 18.62 -8.26
N ARG A 155 7.01 19.10 -7.12
CA ARG A 155 7.83 19.70 -6.04
C ARG A 155 8.20 18.72 -4.94
N GLN A 156 7.45 17.60 -4.82
CA GLN A 156 7.69 16.53 -3.86
C GLN A 156 8.74 15.56 -4.43
N VAL A 157 10.02 15.94 -4.34
CA VAL A 157 11.15 15.21 -4.98
C VAL A 157 12.30 14.92 -4.02
N SER A 158 12.13 15.15 -2.71
CA SER A 158 13.12 14.75 -1.71
C SER A 158 13.24 13.21 -1.66
N GLU A 159 14.27 12.69 -0.99
CA GLU A 159 14.40 11.26 -0.77
C GLU A 159 13.23 10.72 0.08
N GLY A 160 12.77 11.50 1.06
CA GLY A 160 11.59 11.19 1.85
C GLY A 160 10.29 11.19 1.03
N ASP A 161 10.11 12.16 0.13
CA ASP A 161 8.93 12.21 -0.75
C ASP A 161 8.87 10.99 -1.68
N MET A 162 10.01 10.57 -2.23
CA MET A 162 10.08 9.38 -3.07
C MET A 162 9.81 8.09 -2.28
N ARG A 163 10.32 8.01 -1.04
CA ARG A 163 9.98 6.92 -0.12
C ARG A 163 8.47 6.85 0.12
N VAL A 164 7.83 7.98 0.41
CA VAL A 164 6.36 8.07 0.58
C VAL A 164 5.63 7.61 -0.68
N SER A 165 6.11 7.97 -1.88
CA SER A 165 5.52 7.52 -3.16
C SER A 165 5.55 5.99 -3.30
N VAL A 166 6.64 5.34 -2.91
CA VAL A 166 6.75 3.87 -2.94
C VAL A 166 5.80 3.24 -1.93
N HIS A 167 5.73 3.78 -0.70
CA HIS A 167 4.80 3.30 0.32
C HIS A 167 3.33 3.46 -0.10
N LYS A 168 2.95 4.57 -0.76
CA LYS A 168 1.61 4.76 -1.31
C LYS A 168 1.27 3.69 -2.36
N SER A 169 2.18 3.40 -3.28
CA SER A 169 1.99 2.35 -4.29
C SER A 169 1.83 0.97 -3.65
N CYS A 170 2.63 0.65 -2.64
CA CYS A 170 2.50 -0.59 -1.88
C CYS A 170 1.16 -0.66 -1.13
N ALA A 171 0.73 0.43 -0.50
CA ALA A 171 -0.54 0.49 0.23
C ALA A 171 -1.76 0.28 -0.69
N LEU A 172 -1.71 0.70 -1.96
CA LEU A 172 -2.74 0.38 -2.95
C LEU A 172 -2.81 -1.13 -3.21
N ALA A 173 -1.67 -1.81 -3.32
CA ALA A 173 -1.63 -3.26 -3.45
C ALA A 173 -2.16 -3.97 -2.18
N VAL A 174 -1.81 -3.47 -0.99
CA VAL A 174 -2.35 -3.97 0.29
C VAL A 174 -3.87 -3.85 0.34
N GLN A 175 -4.42 -2.70 -0.06
CA GLN A 175 -5.87 -2.50 -0.08
C GLN A 175 -6.55 -3.45 -1.07
N THR A 176 -5.97 -3.63 -2.27
CA THR A 176 -6.48 -4.58 -3.26
C THR A 176 -6.46 -6.00 -2.71
N PHE A 177 -5.38 -6.42 -2.05
CA PHE A 177 -5.28 -7.70 -1.37
C PHE A 177 -6.40 -7.91 -0.33
N MET A 178 -6.61 -6.93 0.55
CA MET A 178 -7.64 -7.03 1.59
C MET A 178 -9.06 -7.11 1.02
N LEU A 179 -9.34 -6.43 -0.10
CA LEU A 179 -10.63 -6.54 -0.79
C LEU A 179 -10.79 -7.91 -1.45
N ALA A 180 -9.75 -8.45 -2.07
CA ALA A 180 -9.76 -9.79 -2.64
C ALA A 180 -9.98 -10.88 -1.58
N MET A 181 -9.33 -10.76 -0.41
CA MET A 181 -9.57 -11.64 0.73
C MET A 181 -11.02 -11.57 1.22
N SER A 182 -11.58 -10.36 1.28
CA SER A 182 -12.99 -10.14 1.66
C SER A 182 -13.96 -10.76 0.65
N GLU A 183 -13.68 -10.63 -0.65
CA GLU A 183 -14.45 -11.26 -1.72
C GLU A 183 -14.43 -12.79 -1.60
N ALA A 184 -13.29 -13.35 -1.21
CA ALA A 184 -13.12 -14.77 -0.96
C ALA A 184 -13.74 -15.27 0.37
N GLY A 185 -14.39 -14.37 1.16
CA GLY A 185 -15.03 -14.69 2.42
C GLY A 185 -14.08 -14.81 3.62
N TYR A 186 -12.83 -14.36 3.48
CA TYR A 186 -11.83 -14.34 4.54
C TYR A 186 -11.65 -12.97 5.16
N ASP A 187 -11.12 -12.95 6.37
CA ASP A 187 -10.92 -11.76 7.15
C ASP A 187 -9.45 -11.38 7.24
N THR A 188 -9.20 -10.08 7.33
CA THR A 188 -7.87 -9.52 7.47
C THR A 188 -7.82 -8.44 8.53
N CYS A 189 -6.62 -8.20 9.09
CA CYS A 189 -6.36 -7.00 9.89
C CYS A 189 -5.03 -6.39 9.51
N PRO A 190 -5.02 -5.13 9.02
CA PRO A 190 -3.78 -4.41 8.78
C PRO A 190 -3.15 -3.95 10.09
N LEU A 191 -1.85 -4.17 10.23
CA LEU A 191 -1.03 -3.75 11.35
C LEU A 191 0.06 -2.80 10.86
N GLU A 192 0.14 -1.64 11.51
CA GLU A 192 1.26 -0.69 11.39
C GLU A 192 2.09 -0.64 12.68
N GLY A 193 1.51 -1.13 13.80
CA GLY A 193 2.19 -1.26 15.09
C GLY A 193 3.02 -2.54 15.17
N PHE A 194 4.27 -2.50 14.73
CA PHE A 194 5.23 -3.62 14.77
C PHE A 194 6.67 -3.10 14.92
N ASP A 195 7.54 -3.96 15.45
CA ASP A 195 8.99 -3.77 15.43
C ASP A 195 9.55 -4.23 14.06
N SER A 196 9.93 -3.27 13.25
CA SER A 196 10.42 -3.53 11.88
C SER A 196 11.71 -4.34 11.85
N LEU A 197 12.58 -4.24 12.87
CA LEU A 197 13.82 -5.00 12.95
C LEU A 197 13.54 -6.47 13.25
N LEU A 198 12.61 -6.75 14.17
CA LEU A 198 12.21 -8.11 14.51
C LEU A 198 11.47 -8.77 13.35
N VAL A 199 10.58 -8.06 12.65
CA VAL A 199 9.91 -8.60 11.46
C VAL A 199 10.94 -8.91 10.36
N LYS A 200 11.88 -8.01 10.07
CA LYS A 200 12.96 -8.26 9.09
C LYS A 200 13.78 -9.50 9.47
N LYS A 201 14.14 -9.62 10.74
CA LYS A 201 14.90 -10.77 11.24
C LYS A 201 14.12 -12.08 11.11
N ALA A 202 12.81 -12.08 11.47
CA ALA A 202 11.95 -13.24 11.39
C ALA A 202 11.81 -13.77 9.95
N LEU A 203 11.81 -12.87 8.96
CA LEU A 203 11.64 -13.18 7.54
C LEU A 203 12.95 -13.19 6.75
N ASN A 204 14.09 -12.96 7.41
CA ASN A 204 15.40 -12.83 6.76
C ASN A 204 15.39 -11.85 5.56
N LEU A 205 14.78 -10.66 5.77
CA LEU A 205 14.65 -9.66 4.71
C LEU A 205 15.95 -8.88 4.49
N PRO A 206 16.23 -8.45 3.25
CA PRO A 206 17.36 -7.58 2.95
C PRO A 206 17.33 -6.28 3.77
N TYR A 207 18.50 -5.75 4.13
CA TYR A 207 18.59 -4.52 4.93
C TYR A 207 17.83 -3.33 4.33
N ASN A 208 17.91 -3.17 3.00
CA ASN A 208 17.29 -2.05 2.26
C ASN A 208 15.77 -2.18 2.07
N THR A 209 15.17 -3.27 2.57
CA THR A 209 13.72 -3.46 2.54
C THR A 209 13.08 -2.63 3.65
N GLU A 210 11.97 -1.96 3.36
CA GLU A 210 11.14 -1.33 4.40
C GLU A 210 9.77 -2.02 4.45
N ILE A 211 9.26 -2.27 5.65
CA ILE A 211 7.94 -2.89 5.81
C ILE A 211 6.89 -1.80 5.63
N ASN A 212 5.96 -2.04 4.72
CA ASN A 212 4.81 -1.17 4.53
C ASN A 212 3.71 -1.51 5.53
N MET A 213 3.30 -2.79 5.56
CA MET A 213 2.20 -3.23 6.40
C MET A 213 2.28 -4.74 6.66
N VAL A 214 1.90 -5.17 7.85
CA VAL A 214 1.72 -6.58 8.20
C VAL A 214 0.22 -6.88 8.20
N ILE A 215 -0.21 -7.86 7.39
CA ILE A 215 -1.61 -8.24 7.29
C ILE A 215 -1.81 -9.61 7.90
N THR A 216 -2.56 -9.66 8.99
CA THR A 216 -2.99 -10.93 9.60
C THR A 216 -4.24 -11.43 8.90
N CYS A 217 -4.30 -12.74 8.66
CA CYS A 217 -5.33 -13.39 7.86
C CYS A 217 -5.94 -14.60 8.59
N GLY A 218 -7.24 -14.80 8.42
CA GLY A 218 -7.98 -15.92 9.00
C GLY A 218 -9.48 -15.78 8.77
N VAL A 219 -10.27 -16.53 9.53
CA VAL A 219 -11.72 -16.37 9.64
C VAL A 219 -12.01 -15.83 11.03
N ARG A 220 -12.71 -14.69 11.13
CA ARG A 220 -13.03 -14.09 12.44
C ARG A 220 -13.97 -14.98 13.27
N ILE A 221 -13.82 -14.93 14.59
CA ILE A 221 -14.86 -15.41 15.52
C ILE A 221 -16.07 -14.46 15.49
N GLN A 222 -17.20 -14.88 16.06
CA GLN A 222 -18.43 -14.08 16.06
C GLN A 222 -18.23 -12.65 16.61
N ASP A 223 -17.44 -12.50 17.68
CA ASP A 223 -17.08 -11.23 18.31
C ASP A 223 -15.67 -10.71 17.90
N GLY A 224 -15.14 -11.22 16.79
CA GLY A 224 -13.80 -10.87 16.30
C GLY A 224 -13.67 -9.44 15.77
N VAL A 225 -14.77 -8.70 15.69
CA VAL A 225 -14.83 -7.29 15.33
C VAL A 225 -15.37 -6.49 16.50
N ILE A 226 -14.52 -5.67 17.12
CA ILE A 226 -14.79 -5.04 18.43
C ILE A 226 -15.82 -3.90 18.37
N ALA A 227 -16.07 -3.29 17.20
CA ALA A 227 -16.95 -2.12 17.12
C ALA A 227 -17.74 -2.04 15.81
N ALA A 228 -18.88 -1.35 15.89
CA ALA A 228 -19.62 -0.91 14.72
C ALA A 228 -18.75 -0.04 13.79
N HIS A 229 -19.15 0.09 12.52
CA HIS A 229 -18.48 0.99 11.59
C HIS A 229 -18.72 2.45 11.99
N LEU A 230 -17.78 3.04 12.72
CA LEU A 230 -17.76 4.50 12.80
C LEU A 230 -17.23 5.04 11.47
N ARG A 231 -18.08 5.69 10.70
CA ARG A 231 -17.70 6.47 9.52
C ARG A 231 -18.11 7.91 9.76
N LYS A 232 -17.14 8.81 9.60
CA LYS A 232 -17.44 10.24 9.66
C LYS A 232 -18.29 10.60 8.45
N PRO A 233 -19.38 11.40 8.62
CA PRO A 233 -20.16 11.86 7.49
C PRO A 233 -19.30 12.65 6.53
N ILE A 234 -19.50 12.43 5.23
CA ILE A 234 -18.87 13.20 4.18
C ILE A 234 -19.77 14.39 3.88
N ILE A 235 -19.28 15.60 4.12
CA ILE A 235 -19.97 16.81 3.70
C ILE A 235 -19.48 17.19 2.31
N TRP A 236 -20.41 17.16 1.36
CA TRP A 236 -20.18 17.61 -0.01
C TRP A 236 -20.43 19.11 -0.09
N PHE A 237 -19.41 19.89 -0.39
CA PHE A 237 -19.57 21.28 -0.75
C PHE A 237 -19.61 21.37 -2.28
N SER A 238 -20.78 21.69 -2.84
CA SER A 238 -20.93 22.01 -4.27
C SER A 238 -20.48 23.46 -4.52
N LEU A 239 -19.20 23.72 -4.39
CA LEU A 239 -18.57 24.97 -4.81
C LEU A 239 -17.76 24.68 -6.08
N PRO A 240 -17.48 25.67 -6.93
CA PRO A 240 -16.59 25.49 -8.08
C PRO A 240 -15.19 25.00 -7.70
N PHE A 241 -14.86 24.99 -6.39
CA PHE A 241 -13.69 24.33 -5.82
C PHE A 241 -14.14 23.41 -4.68
N PHE A 242 -13.97 22.10 -4.83
CA PHE A 242 -14.30 21.11 -3.81
C PHE A 242 -13.36 21.20 -2.61
N LYS A 243 -13.92 21.47 -1.43
CA LYS A 243 -13.26 21.12 -0.17
C LYS A 243 -14.07 20.02 0.51
N LEU A 244 -13.52 18.81 0.52
CA LEU A 244 -14.06 17.72 1.33
C LEU A 244 -13.55 17.92 2.76
N SER A 245 -14.41 18.29 3.69
CA SER A 245 -14.09 18.31 5.13
C SER A 245 -14.88 17.24 5.86
N LEU A 246 -14.19 16.50 6.71
CA LEU A 246 -14.81 15.56 7.64
C LEU A 246 -15.18 16.37 8.90
N LEU A 247 -16.47 16.59 9.14
CA LEU A 247 -16.94 17.21 10.38
C LEU A 247 -17.29 16.13 11.41
N TYR A 248 -16.88 16.37 12.63
CA TYR A 248 -17.30 15.60 13.78
C TYR A 248 -18.66 16.13 14.24
N ASP A 249 -19.75 15.49 13.87
CA ASP A 249 -20.97 15.54 14.66
C ASP A 249 -20.99 14.31 15.55
N THR A 250 -20.73 14.50 16.82
CA THR A 250 -21.02 13.50 17.86
C THR A 250 -22.48 13.67 18.27
N PRO A 251 -23.35 12.70 18.03
CA PRO A 251 -24.77 12.77 18.46
C PRO A 251 -24.95 12.80 19.99
N SER A 252 -23.88 12.64 20.78
CA SER A 252 -23.96 12.41 22.22
C SER A 252 -23.98 13.66 23.11
N LEU A 253 -23.94 14.88 22.56
CA LEU A 253 -23.99 16.11 23.40
C LEU A 253 -25.27 16.92 23.30
N GLN A 254 -26.25 16.50 22.49
CA GLN A 254 -27.51 17.19 22.38
C GLN A 254 -28.66 16.59 23.24
N GLU A 255 -28.51 15.38 23.74
CA GLU A 255 -29.56 14.78 24.59
C GLU A 255 -29.42 15.12 26.07
N GLU A 256 -28.22 15.45 26.58
CA GLU A 256 -28.06 15.85 27.99
C GLU A 256 -28.58 17.27 28.32
N ASN A 257 -28.70 18.15 27.36
CA ASN A 257 -29.21 19.50 27.57
C ASN A 257 -30.75 19.65 27.44
N ARG A 258 -31.46 18.57 27.09
CA ARG A 258 -32.96 18.58 27.06
C ARG A 258 -33.62 17.92 28.27
N GLN A 259 -32.85 17.35 29.19
CA GLN A 259 -33.39 16.78 30.42
C GLN A 259 -33.18 17.66 31.66
N ASN A 260 -32.51 18.81 31.51
CA ASN A 260 -32.26 19.77 32.61
C ASN A 260 -32.84 21.18 32.33
N SER A 261 -33.95 21.26 31.59
CA SER A 261 -34.73 22.52 31.48
C SER A 261 -36.23 22.25 31.72
#